data_26fb826367f21ed36d94283d669c01a3
#
_entry.id   26fb826367f21ed36d94283d669c01a3
#
_cell.length_a   1.000
_cell.length_b   1.000
_cell.length_c   1.000
_cell.angle_alpha   90.00
_cell.angle_beta   90.00
_cell.angle_gamma   90.00
#
_symmetry.space_group_name_H-M   'P 1'
#
loop_
_entity.id
_entity.type
_entity.pdbx_description
1 polymer ?
#
loop_
_entity_poly.entity_id
_entity_poly.type
_entity_poly.pdbx_seq_one_letter_code
_entity_poly.pdbx_strand_id
1 'polypeptide(L)'
;TKDDISELKEAGADGFQAASLFVPTVECDAHYNFKSAYINATDESVKIIKSPVGMPARAVQTNFLAAGKLSIKKCYKCMPGCNPKEIPYCISEGLLNAVEGRDGLVFSGANLNNINKITTVKEVINKLIG
;
A
#
# COMPACT_ATOMS: atom_id res chain seq x y z
N THR A 1 -1.69 -14.87 7.55
CA THR A 1 -1.12 -16.20 7.81
C THR A 1 -2.10 -17.30 7.38
N LYS A 2 -1.66 -18.54 7.37
CA LYS A 2 -2.52 -19.71 7.13
C LYS A 2 -3.61 -19.83 8.21
N ASP A 3 -3.26 -19.51 9.45
CA ASP A 3 -4.19 -19.54 10.58
C ASP A 3 -5.30 -18.51 10.39
N ASP A 4 -4.97 -17.28 9.98
CA ASP A 4 -5.97 -16.23 9.68
C ASP A 4 -6.96 -16.69 8.60
N ILE A 5 -6.46 -17.43 7.58
CA ILE A 5 -7.33 -17.98 6.52
C ILE A 5 -8.23 -19.07 7.06
N SER A 6 -7.74 -19.91 7.97
CA SER A 6 -8.55 -20.94 8.59
C SER A 6 -9.66 -20.33 9.44
N GLU A 7 -9.34 -19.33 10.27
CA GLU A 7 -10.33 -18.58 11.06
C GLU A 7 -11.39 -17.91 10.19
N LEU A 8 -10.97 -17.29 9.05
CA LEU A 8 -11.92 -16.68 8.12
C LEU A 8 -12.86 -17.70 7.49
N LYS A 9 -12.36 -18.88 7.14
CA LYS A 9 -13.20 -19.97 6.61
C LYS A 9 -14.19 -20.49 7.65
N GLU A 10 -13.75 -20.69 8.89
CA GLU A 10 -14.63 -21.09 10.01
C GLU A 10 -15.71 -20.05 10.29
N ALA A 11 -15.38 -18.75 10.09
CA ALA A 11 -16.34 -17.66 10.18
C ALA A 11 -17.31 -17.57 8.98
N GLY A 12 -17.17 -18.46 7.98
CA GLY A 12 -18.06 -18.53 6.81
C GLY A 12 -17.62 -17.73 5.60
N ALA A 13 -16.35 -17.32 5.50
CA ALA A 13 -15.84 -16.65 4.33
C ALA A 13 -15.62 -17.62 3.16
N ASP A 14 -16.13 -17.31 1.97
CA ASP A 14 -15.93 -18.09 0.76
C ASP A 14 -14.54 -17.87 0.12
N GLY A 15 -13.90 -16.75 0.44
CA GLY A 15 -12.58 -16.39 -0.08
C GLY A 15 -11.94 -15.26 0.70
N PHE A 16 -10.69 -14.94 0.32
CA PHE A 16 -9.93 -13.86 0.93
C PHE A 16 -9.14 -13.09 -0.14
N GLN A 17 -8.82 -11.84 0.16
CA GLN A 17 -7.99 -10.99 -0.69
C GLN A 17 -6.71 -10.60 0.06
N ALA A 18 -5.56 -10.78 -0.58
CA ALA A 18 -4.27 -10.35 -0.06
C ALA A 18 -3.52 -9.57 -1.15
N ALA A 19 -2.98 -8.42 -0.81
CA ALA A 19 -2.19 -7.59 -1.73
C ALA A 19 -0.79 -7.28 -1.17
N SER A 20 -0.69 -6.77 0.05
CA SER A 20 0.57 -6.28 0.63
C SER A 20 1.68 -7.34 0.66
N LEU A 21 1.33 -8.63 0.82
CA LEU A 21 2.29 -9.73 0.81
C LEU A 21 2.94 -9.96 -0.56
N PHE A 22 2.27 -9.58 -1.65
CA PHE A 22 2.76 -9.78 -3.02
C PHE A 22 3.60 -8.61 -3.53
N VAL A 23 3.57 -7.45 -2.87
CA VAL A 23 4.39 -6.29 -3.28
C VAL A 23 5.89 -6.59 -3.18
N PRO A 24 6.44 -7.12 -2.07
CA PRO A 24 7.86 -7.41 -1.96
C PRO A 24 8.22 -8.77 -2.56
N THR A 25 7.77 -9.05 -3.78
CA THR A 25 8.15 -10.24 -4.54
C THR A 25 9.06 -9.89 -5.71
N VAL A 26 9.84 -10.87 -6.18
CA VAL A 26 10.70 -10.68 -7.34
C VAL A 26 9.90 -10.46 -8.62
N GLU A 27 8.69 -11.01 -8.69
CA GLU A 27 7.79 -10.90 -9.83
C GLU A 27 7.08 -9.55 -9.91
N CYS A 28 6.99 -8.81 -8.82
CA CYS A 28 6.50 -7.44 -8.83
C CYS A 28 7.53 -6.53 -9.50
N ASP A 29 7.17 -5.79 -10.54
CA ASP A 29 8.06 -4.91 -11.30
C ASP A 29 8.15 -3.47 -10.73
N ALA A 30 7.55 -3.20 -9.58
CA ALA A 30 7.75 -1.95 -8.86
C ALA A 30 9.21 -1.80 -8.40
N HIS A 31 9.66 -0.56 -8.32
CA HIS A 31 11.03 -0.25 -7.89
C HIS A 31 11.36 -0.83 -6.51
N TYR A 32 12.62 -1.19 -6.28
CA TYR A 32 13.08 -1.76 -5.01
C TYR A 32 12.71 -0.90 -3.79
N ASN A 33 12.81 0.43 -3.87
CA ASN A 33 12.44 1.33 -2.78
C ASN A 33 10.97 1.20 -2.37
N PHE A 34 10.06 0.97 -3.33
CA PHE A 34 8.65 0.70 -3.02
C PHE A 34 8.49 -0.59 -2.24
N LYS A 35 9.16 -1.67 -2.66
CA LYS A 35 9.16 -2.95 -1.94
C LYS A 35 9.76 -2.81 -0.54
N SER A 36 10.86 -2.04 -0.41
CA SER A 36 11.51 -1.78 0.87
C SER A 36 10.62 -1.02 1.85
N ALA A 37 9.71 -0.17 1.37
CA ALA A 37 8.75 0.51 2.23
C ALA A 37 7.86 -0.47 2.99
N TYR A 38 7.49 -1.60 2.38
CA TYR A 38 6.72 -2.65 3.04
C TYR A 38 7.56 -3.50 4.00
N ILE A 39 8.82 -3.79 3.62
CA ILE A 39 9.74 -4.61 4.42
C ILE A 39 10.15 -3.89 5.71
N ASN A 40 10.35 -2.58 5.61
CA ASN A 40 10.80 -1.74 6.72
C ASN A 40 9.65 -1.15 7.55
N ALA A 41 8.40 -1.36 7.12
CA ALA A 41 7.24 -0.87 7.83
C ALA A 41 7.02 -1.64 9.14
N THR A 42 6.70 -0.89 10.19
CA THR A 42 6.20 -1.42 11.47
C THR A 42 4.73 -1.04 11.62
N ASP A 43 4.02 -1.69 12.52
CA ASP A 43 2.61 -1.34 12.79
C ASP A 43 2.46 0.13 13.21
N GLU A 44 3.45 0.70 13.89
CA GLU A 44 3.47 2.11 14.30
C GLU A 44 3.65 3.07 13.11
N SER A 45 4.31 2.61 12.04
CA SER A 45 4.52 3.38 10.81
C SER A 45 3.30 3.38 9.88
N VAL A 46 2.32 2.51 10.13
CA VAL A 46 1.08 2.42 9.34
C VAL A 46 -0.01 3.27 9.98
N LYS A 47 -0.52 4.24 9.26
CA LYS A 47 -1.56 5.17 9.74
C LYS A 47 -2.79 5.15 8.86
N ILE A 48 -3.94 5.44 9.48
CA ILE A 48 -5.15 5.76 8.72
C ILE A 48 -5.08 7.23 8.33
N ILE A 49 -5.15 7.47 7.03
CA ILE A 49 -5.11 8.81 6.44
C ILE A 49 -6.45 9.13 5.79
N LYS A 50 -6.77 10.42 5.70
CA LYS A 50 -7.88 10.90 4.87
C LYS A 50 -7.35 11.02 3.44
N SER A 51 -7.75 10.09 2.59
CA SER A 51 -7.37 10.12 1.18
C SER A 51 -8.04 11.31 0.46
N PRO A 52 -7.37 11.92 -0.55
CA PRO A 52 -7.98 12.95 -1.40
C PRO A 52 -9.25 12.51 -2.11
N VAL A 53 -9.47 11.21 -2.24
CA VAL A 53 -10.67 10.61 -2.84
C VAL A 53 -11.85 10.48 -1.84
N GLY A 54 -11.71 11.00 -0.62
CA GLY A 54 -12.80 11.10 0.36
C GLY A 54 -12.97 9.87 1.27
N MET A 55 -12.29 8.75 1.00
CA MET A 55 -12.34 7.56 1.85
C MET A 55 -11.13 7.47 2.78
N PRO A 56 -11.30 6.98 4.02
CA PRO A 56 -10.15 6.67 4.86
C PRO A 56 -9.32 5.56 4.21
N ALA A 57 -7.99 5.68 4.28
CA ALA A 57 -7.07 4.71 3.72
C ALA A 57 -5.93 4.42 4.71
N ARG A 58 -5.40 3.22 4.66
CA ARG A 58 -4.24 2.83 5.46
C ARG A 58 -2.98 2.98 4.61
N ALA A 59 -2.00 3.71 5.12
CA ALA A 59 -0.76 3.99 4.41
C ALA A 59 0.46 3.94 5.34
N VAL A 60 1.60 3.55 4.78
CA VAL A 60 2.90 3.68 5.44
C VAL A 60 3.29 5.15 5.50
N GLN A 61 3.78 5.61 6.64
CA GLN A 61 4.28 6.98 6.81
C GLN A 61 5.52 7.20 5.94
N THR A 62 5.41 8.15 5.02
CA THR A 62 6.48 8.60 4.13
C THR A 62 6.68 10.10 4.30
N ASN A 63 7.79 10.65 3.84
CA ASN A 63 7.98 12.11 3.84
C ASN A 63 6.91 12.82 3.00
N PHE A 64 6.45 12.17 1.93
CA PHE A 64 5.32 12.63 1.11
C PHE A 64 4.07 12.91 1.96
N LEU A 65 3.71 11.99 2.85
CA LEU A 65 2.55 12.20 3.75
C LEU A 65 2.85 13.17 4.88
N ALA A 66 4.08 13.17 5.41
CA ALA A 66 4.50 14.07 6.47
C ALA A 66 4.51 15.55 6.03
N ALA A 67 4.72 15.83 4.76
CA ALA A 67 4.66 17.17 4.20
C ALA A 67 3.27 17.83 4.28
N GLY A 68 2.23 17.04 4.47
CA GLY A 68 0.84 17.48 4.63
C GLY A 68 0.21 18.03 3.34
N LYS A 69 0.66 19.21 2.87
CA LYS A 69 0.16 19.81 1.63
C LYS A 69 1.29 19.99 0.61
N LEU A 70 1.11 19.41 -0.57
CA LEU A 70 2.06 19.44 -1.67
C LEU A 70 1.50 20.21 -2.87
N SER A 71 2.36 20.97 -3.53
CA SER A 71 1.99 21.66 -4.76
C SER A 71 1.74 20.67 -5.89
N ILE A 72 0.54 20.69 -6.45
CA ILE A 72 0.16 19.83 -7.57
C ILE A 72 0.63 20.46 -8.87
N LYS A 73 1.69 19.92 -9.46
CA LYS A 73 2.30 20.42 -10.70
C LYS A 73 1.56 19.93 -11.94
N LYS A 74 0.94 18.76 -11.88
CA LYS A 74 0.24 18.12 -12.99
C LYS A 74 -1.05 17.47 -12.51
N CYS A 75 -2.15 17.78 -13.19
CA CYS A 75 -3.41 17.08 -12.96
C CYS A 75 -3.59 15.95 -13.99
N TYR A 76 -3.80 14.73 -13.52
CA TYR A 76 -4.01 13.55 -14.37
C TYR A 76 -5.46 13.36 -14.81
N LYS A 77 -6.39 14.21 -14.31
CA LYS A 77 -7.83 14.10 -14.58
C LYS A 77 -8.38 12.68 -14.32
N CYS A 78 -7.83 12.01 -13.30
CA CYS A 78 -8.09 10.61 -13.01
C CYS A 78 -9.45 10.36 -12.37
N MET A 79 -10.10 11.40 -11.82
CA MET A 79 -11.34 11.24 -11.08
C MET A 79 -12.27 12.43 -11.25
N PRO A 80 -13.57 12.20 -11.58
CA PRO A 80 -14.58 13.26 -11.60
C PRO A 80 -14.71 13.92 -10.22
N GLY A 81 -14.92 15.23 -10.18
CA GLY A 81 -15.11 15.98 -8.93
C GLY A 81 -13.85 16.26 -8.13
N CYS A 82 -12.68 15.76 -8.52
CA CYS A 82 -11.42 16.12 -7.89
C CYS A 82 -11.07 17.59 -8.19
N ASN A 83 -10.88 18.39 -7.14
CA ASN A 83 -10.44 19.78 -7.25
C ASN A 83 -8.98 19.92 -6.80
N PRO A 84 -8.02 20.08 -7.73
CA PRO A 84 -6.58 20.19 -7.40
C PRO A 84 -6.23 21.36 -6.47
N LYS A 85 -7.11 22.35 -6.33
CA LYS A 85 -6.90 23.52 -5.43
C LYS A 85 -7.25 23.21 -3.98
N GLU A 86 -8.11 22.23 -3.74
CA GLU A 86 -8.66 21.91 -2.42
C GLU A 86 -7.99 20.68 -1.78
N ILE A 87 -7.52 19.73 -2.59
CA ILE A 87 -6.87 18.51 -2.08
C ILE A 87 -5.44 18.78 -1.59
N PRO A 88 -4.97 18.06 -0.57
CA PRO A 88 -3.63 18.25 -0.02
C PRO A 88 -2.51 17.78 -0.95
N TYR A 89 -2.76 16.80 -1.80
CA TYR A 89 -1.82 16.24 -2.78
C TYR A 89 -2.55 15.47 -3.88
N CYS A 90 -1.90 15.24 -5.01
CA CYS A 90 -2.44 14.40 -6.08
C CYS A 90 -2.20 12.92 -5.76
N ILE A 91 -3.28 12.13 -5.63
CA ILE A 91 -3.17 10.70 -5.33
C ILE A 91 -2.43 9.92 -6.44
N SER A 92 -2.73 10.22 -7.71
CA SER A 92 -2.07 9.56 -8.85
C SER A 92 -0.57 9.87 -8.90
N GLU A 93 -0.17 11.13 -8.64
CA GLU A 93 1.24 11.50 -8.57
C GLU A 93 1.94 10.80 -7.41
N GLY A 94 1.30 10.76 -6.24
CA GLY A 94 1.84 10.06 -5.06
C GLY A 94 2.06 8.56 -5.31
N LEU A 95 1.09 7.89 -5.94
CA LEU A 95 1.20 6.46 -6.27
C LEU A 95 2.29 6.21 -7.32
N LEU A 96 2.33 6.99 -8.40
CA LEU A 96 3.36 6.87 -9.43
C LEU A 96 4.76 7.10 -8.87
N ASN A 97 4.95 8.13 -8.07
CA ASN A 97 6.22 8.39 -7.40
C ASN A 97 6.69 7.18 -6.58
N ALA A 98 5.79 6.62 -5.77
CA ALA A 98 6.13 5.48 -4.92
C ALA A 98 6.56 4.25 -5.74
N VAL A 99 5.78 3.85 -6.76
CA VAL A 99 6.10 2.67 -7.61
C VAL A 99 7.40 2.86 -8.39
N GLU A 100 7.74 4.09 -8.77
CA GLU A 100 8.99 4.44 -9.45
C GLU A 100 10.17 4.63 -8.49
N GLY A 101 9.98 4.38 -7.20
CA GLY A 101 11.04 4.42 -6.18
C GLY A 101 11.36 5.81 -5.65
N ARG A 102 10.53 6.81 -5.97
CA ARG A 102 10.57 8.15 -5.38
C ARG A 102 9.72 8.21 -4.10
N ASP A 103 9.89 9.27 -3.32
CA ASP A 103 9.02 9.51 -2.17
C ASP A 103 7.59 9.74 -2.63
N GLY A 104 6.65 9.00 -2.08
CA GLY A 104 5.28 8.98 -2.57
C GLY A 104 4.30 8.31 -1.61
N LEU A 105 3.16 7.92 -2.14
CA LEU A 105 2.06 7.34 -1.38
C LEU A 105 2.10 5.81 -1.43
N VAL A 106 2.26 5.18 -0.27
CA VAL A 106 2.35 3.73 -0.11
C VAL A 106 1.15 3.24 0.71
N PHE A 107 0.12 2.76 0.04
CA PHE A 107 -1.02 2.12 0.71
C PHE A 107 -0.66 0.71 1.18
N SER A 108 -1.24 0.27 2.28
CA SER A 108 -0.94 -1.03 2.87
C SER A 108 -2.15 -1.68 3.53
N GLY A 109 -2.01 -2.97 3.83
CA GLY A 109 -2.88 -3.68 4.77
C GLY A 109 -2.64 -3.26 6.22
N ALA A 110 -3.36 -3.88 7.14
CA ALA A 110 -3.28 -3.58 8.57
C ALA A 110 -1.99 -4.07 9.21
N ASN A 111 -1.51 -5.23 8.79
CA ASN A 111 -0.39 -5.93 9.43
C ASN A 111 0.71 -6.17 8.40
N LEU A 112 1.86 -5.50 8.57
CA LEU A 112 3.05 -5.65 7.73
C LEU A 112 4.18 -6.41 8.43
N ASN A 113 4.07 -6.76 9.72
CA ASN A 113 5.12 -7.41 10.50
C ASN A 113 5.57 -8.76 9.93
N ASN A 114 4.72 -9.41 9.12
CA ASN A 114 5.04 -10.66 8.44
C ASN A 114 5.81 -10.48 7.13
N ILE A 115 6.10 -9.21 6.74
CA ILE A 115 6.82 -8.84 5.53
C ILE A 115 8.21 -8.35 5.95
N ASN A 116 9.24 -9.19 5.79
CA ASN A 116 10.58 -8.89 6.27
C ASN A 116 11.69 -9.08 5.23
N LYS A 117 11.35 -9.55 4.03
CA LYS A 117 12.31 -9.77 2.94
C LYS A 117 11.62 -9.81 1.58
N ILE A 118 12.40 -9.66 0.51
CA ILE A 118 11.95 -10.00 -0.84
C ILE A 118 11.78 -11.52 -0.93
N THR A 119 10.69 -11.96 -1.52
CA THR A 119 10.32 -13.37 -1.68
C THR A 119 9.81 -13.63 -3.09
N THR A 120 9.22 -14.79 -3.37
CA THR A 120 8.55 -15.12 -4.62
C THR A 120 7.04 -15.24 -4.42
N VAL A 121 6.26 -15.04 -5.49
CA VAL A 121 4.80 -15.27 -5.46
C VAL A 121 4.50 -16.69 -5.01
N LYS A 122 5.29 -17.69 -5.48
CA LYS A 122 5.15 -19.09 -5.10
C LYS A 122 5.30 -19.29 -3.58
N GLU A 123 6.32 -18.65 -2.96
CA GLU A 123 6.53 -18.74 -1.50
C GLU A 123 5.39 -18.08 -0.74
N VAL A 124 4.87 -16.94 -1.21
CA VAL A 124 3.71 -16.27 -0.62
C VAL A 124 2.48 -17.18 -0.65
N ILE A 125 2.19 -17.79 -1.81
CA ILE A 125 1.06 -18.71 -1.97
C ILE A 125 1.22 -19.91 -1.03
N ASN A 126 2.40 -20.53 -1.00
CA ASN A 126 2.66 -21.67 -0.12
C ASN A 126 2.50 -21.32 1.36
N LYS A 127 2.90 -20.11 1.76
CA LYS A 127 2.73 -19.61 3.13
C LYS A 127 1.26 -19.41 3.50
N LEU A 128 0.40 -19.09 2.54
CA LEU A 128 -1.02 -18.82 2.76
C LEU A 128 -1.88 -20.08 2.73
N ILE A 129 -1.65 -20.97 1.78
CA ILE A 129 -2.52 -22.12 1.49
C ILE A 129 -1.82 -23.47 1.41
N GLY A 130 -0.49 -23.49 1.49
CA GLY A 130 0.36 -24.69 1.44
C GLY A 130 0.33 -25.56 2.69
#